data_1e56133e68fba38efb61ffa1815693bc
#
_entry.id   1e56133e68fba38efb61ffa1815693bc
#
_cell.length_a   1.000
_cell.length_b   1.000
_cell.length_c   1.000
_cell.angle_alpha   90.00
_cell.angle_beta   90.00
_cell.angle_gamma   90.00
#
_symmetry.space_group_name_H-M   'P 1'
#
loop_
_entity.id
_entity.type
_entity.pdbx_description
1 polymer ?
#
loop_
_entity_poly.entity_id
_entity_poly.type
_entity_poly.pdbx_seq_one_letter_code
_entity_poly.pdbx_strand_id
1 'polypeptide(L)'
;KRFLFLQRTDSKTKGAWGLVGGMTKYNESAFDGLKREVEEEVGKTPSFKKVIPLELFTSNDQKFKFNTYLIAIENEFLPKLNGEHSGYCWCAFECWPKNLHAGLKNTLNNKSIRGKLQTVLDLIV
;
A
#
# COMPACT_ATOMS: atom_id res chain seq x y z
N LYS A 1 -0.74 10.48 -12.53
CA LYS A 1 -0.59 9.17 -11.88
C LYS A 1 -1.42 9.09 -10.63
N ARG A 2 -2.01 7.93 -10.40
CA ARG A 2 -2.90 7.73 -9.26
C ARG A 2 -2.47 6.51 -8.47
N PHE A 3 -2.84 6.49 -7.18
CA PHE A 3 -2.46 5.47 -6.23
C PHE A 3 -3.70 4.69 -5.79
N LEU A 4 -3.56 3.38 -5.63
CA LEU A 4 -4.66 2.52 -5.20
C LEU A 4 -4.79 2.50 -3.68
N PHE A 5 -6.02 2.74 -3.21
CA PHE A 5 -6.39 2.60 -1.80
C PHE A 5 -7.56 1.62 -1.68
N LEU A 6 -7.58 0.89 -0.58
CA LEU A 6 -8.64 -0.08 -0.27
C LEU A 6 -9.36 0.31 1.02
N GLN A 7 -10.68 0.16 1.03
CA GLN A 7 -11.49 0.47 2.20
C GLN A 7 -11.68 -0.77 3.06
N ARG A 8 -11.34 -0.67 4.33
CA ARG A 8 -11.30 -1.79 5.27
C ARG A 8 -12.68 -2.15 5.81
N THR A 9 -12.86 -3.43 6.15
CA THR A 9 -14.11 -3.95 6.72
C THR A 9 -13.98 -4.44 8.15
N ASP A 10 -12.77 -4.55 8.72
CA ASP A 10 -12.58 -5.08 10.08
C ASP A 10 -13.21 -4.15 11.13
N SER A 11 -13.64 -4.72 12.26
CA SER A 11 -14.40 -4.01 13.27
C SER A 11 -13.71 -2.79 13.86
N LYS A 12 -12.39 -2.83 13.98
CA LYS A 12 -11.60 -1.74 14.58
C LYS A 12 -11.37 -0.57 13.64
N THR A 13 -11.26 -0.83 12.33
CA THR A 13 -10.90 0.17 11.34
C THR A 13 -11.89 0.24 10.19
N LYS A 14 -13.13 -0.19 10.42
CA LYS A 14 -14.17 -0.23 9.40
C LYS A 14 -14.37 1.12 8.72
N GLY A 15 -14.32 1.12 7.40
CA GLY A 15 -14.47 2.33 6.60
C GLY A 15 -13.18 3.12 6.42
N ALA A 16 -12.10 2.79 7.13
CA ALA A 16 -10.81 3.46 6.94
C ALA A 16 -10.17 3.01 5.64
N TRP A 17 -9.47 3.92 4.99
CA TRP A 17 -8.77 3.64 3.75
C TRP A 17 -7.32 3.28 4.03
N GLY A 18 -6.86 2.18 3.46
CA GLY A 18 -5.52 1.67 3.65
C GLY A 18 -4.88 1.24 2.34
N LEU A 19 -3.71 0.67 2.46
CA LEU A 19 -2.96 0.13 1.32
C LEU A 19 -3.24 -1.37 1.17
N VAL A 20 -2.86 -1.91 0.02
CA VAL A 20 -2.78 -3.35 -0.20
C VAL A 20 -1.61 -3.88 0.62
N GLY A 21 -1.81 -4.96 1.35
CA GLY A 21 -0.72 -5.59 2.07
C GLY A 21 -1.18 -6.42 3.26
N GLY A 22 -0.23 -7.06 3.90
CA GLY A 22 -0.45 -7.91 5.06
C GLY A 22 0.87 -8.35 5.66
N MET A 23 0.81 -9.30 6.58
CA MET A 23 1.99 -9.80 7.27
C MET A 23 2.74 -10.82 6.41
N THR A 24 4.06 -10.72 6.41
CA THR A 24 4.93 -11.73 5.79
C THR A 24 4.88 -13.02 6.64
N LYS A 25 4.71 -14.14 5.99
CA LYS A 25 4.72 -15.45 6.64
C LYS A 25 6.15 -15.91 6.94
N TYR A 26 6.27 -16.84 7.87
CA TYR A 26 7.55 -17.52 8.13
C TYR A 26 8.07 -18.17 6.85
N ASN A 27 9.35 -18.07 6.61
CA ASN A 27 10.04 -18.61 5.42
C ASN A 27 9.68 -17.92 4.06
N GLU A 28 9.07 -16.75 4.12
CA GLU A 28 8.82 -16.02 2.88
C GLU A 28 9.55 -14.67 2.93
N SER A 29 10.10 -14.22 1.80
CA SER A 29 10.70 -12.89 1.73
C SER A 29 9.63 -11.81 1.83
N ALA A 30 10.04 -10.59 2.18
CA ALA A 30 9.11 -9.46 2.23
C ALA A 30 8.42 -9.24 0.87
N PHE A 31 9.16 -9.37 -0.22
CA PHE A 31 8.61 -9.20 -1.56
C PHE A 31 7.65 -10.33 -1.95
N ASP A 32 7.99 -11.58 -1.65
CA ASP A 32 7.11 -12.72 -1.93
C ASP A 32 5.82 -12.61 -1.11
N GLY A 33 5.92 -12.19 0.14
CA GLY A 33 4.76 -11.92 0.99
C GLY A 33 3.88 -10.82 0.42
N LEU A 34 4.49 -9.76 -0.08
CA LEU A 34 3.77 -8.66 -0.73
C LEU A 34 3.01 -9.15 -1.97
N LYS A 35 3.67 -9.91 -2.84
CA LYS A 35 3.03 -10.47 -4.04
C LYS A 35 1.84 -11.35 -3.68
N ARG A 36 2.00 -12.19 -2.68
CA ARG A 36 0.92 -13.07 -2.21
C ARG A 36 -0.26 -12.25 -1.69
N GLU A 37 0.00 -11.26 -0.85
CA GLU A 37 -1.05 -10.39 -0.30
C GLU A 37 -1.77 -9.60 -1.39
N VAL A 38 -1.02 -9.10 -2.38
CA VAL A 38 -1.63 -8.41 -3.52
C VAL A 38 -2.62 -9.30 -4.24
N GLU A 39 -2.23 -10.54 -4.55
CA GLU A 39 -3.13 -11.49 -5.22
C GLU A 39 -4.36 -11.83 -4.38
N GLU A 40 -4.18 -12.00 -3.07
CA GLU A 40 -5.29 -12.31 -2.16
C GLU A 40 -6.28 -11.15 -2.05
N GLU A 41 -5.78 -9.90 -2.04
CA GLU A 41 -6.62 -8.74 -1.76
C GLU A 41 -7.23 -8.09 -3.00
N VAL A 42 -6.55 -8.11 -4.13
CA VAL A 42 -7.01 -7.41 -5.34
C VAL A 42 -7.05 -8.28 -6.60
N GLY A 43 -6.62 -9.53 -6.49
CA GLY A 43 -6.63 -10.46 -7.62
C GLY A 43 -5.45 -10.21 -8.57
N LYS A 44 -5.66 -10.57 -9.84
CA LYS A 44 -4.61 -10.43 -10.85
C LYS A 44 -4.35 -8.97 -11.19
N THR A 45 -3.09 -8.57 -11.15
CA THR A 45 -2.66 -7.22 -11.50
C THR A 45 -1.87 -7.20 -12.81
N PRO A 46 -1.74 -6.01 -13.45
CA PRO A 46 -0.73 -5.83 -14.49
C PRO A 46 0.66 -6.13 -13.93
N SER A 47 1.61 -6.44 -14.81
CA SER A 47 2.98 -6.71 -14.42
C SER A 47 3.58 -5.52 -13.67
N PHE A 48 4.38 -5.80 -12.66
CA PHE A 48 5.08 -4.76 -11.90
C PHE A 48 6.23 -4.22 -12.75
N LYS A 49 6.17 -2.95 -13.11
CA LYS A 49 7.24 -2.29 -13.86
C LYS A 49 8.42 -1.93 -12.98
N LYS A 50 8.13 -1.44 -11.78
CA LYS A 50 9.14 -1.07 -10.78
C LYS A 50 8.62 -1.36 -9.39
N VAL A 51 9.53 -1.78 -8.52
CA VAL A 51 9.25 -2.00 -7.09
C VAL A 51 10.31 -1.23 -6.32
N ILE A 52 9.89 -0.21 -5.59
CA ILE A 52 10.78 0.71 -4.90
C ILE A 52 10.50 0.67 -3.41
N PRO A 53 11.47 0.28 -2.56
CA PRO A 53 11.28 0.35 -1.11
C PRO A 53 11.04 1.79 -0.68
N LEU A 54 9.99 2.03 0.08
CA LEU A 54 9.60 3.36 0.54
C LEU A 54 9.90 3.56 2.02
N GLU A 55 9.51 2.61 2.84
CA GLU A 55 9.65 2.71 4.29
C GLU A 55 9.84 1.34 4.91
N LEU A 56 10.73 1.26 5.91
CA LEU A 56 10.80 0.12 6.82
C LEU A 56 10.49 0.65 8.22
N PHE A 57 9.37 0.24 8.77
CA PHE A 57 8.98 0.55 10.13
C PHE A 57 9.33 -0.63 11.05
N THR A 58 9.96 -0.33 12.19
CA THR A 58 10.22 -1.31 13.23
C THR A 58 9.66 -0.76 14.54
N SER A 59 8.85 -1.56 15.24
CA SER A 59 8.30 -1.16 16.53
C SER A 59 9.40 -1.03 17.59
N ASN A 60 9.12 -0.29 18.67
CA ASN A 60 10.09 -0.05 19.74
C ASN A 60 10.60 -1.34 20.38
N ASP A 61 9.75 -2.37 20.47
CA ASP A 61 10.12 -3.69 21.01
C ASP A 61 10.77 -4.60 19.95
N GLN A 62 10.91 -4.10 18.71
CA GLN A 62 11.48 -4.79 17.54
C GLN A 62 10.75 -6.08 17.14
N LYS A 63 9.58 -6.33 17.71
CA LYS A 63 8.78 -7.52 17.37
C LYS A 63 7.95 -7.36 16.11
N PHE A 64 7.65 -6.12 15.74
CA PHE A 64 6.83 -5.80 14.59
C PHE A 64 7.65 -5.02 13.57
N LYS A 65 7.73 -5.56 12.36
CA LYS A 65 8.37 -4.89 11.22
C LYS A 65 7.38 -4.75 10.08
N PHE A 66 7.37 -3.59 9.45
CA PHE A 66 6.45 -3.27 8.38
C PHE A 66 7.21 -2.64 7.22
N ASN A 67 7.17 -3.28 6.07
CA ASN A 67 7.81 -2.78 4.85
C ASN A 67 6.75 -2.19 3.92
N THR A 68 6.98 -0.95 3.48
CA THR A 68 6.12 -0.29 2.50
C THR A 68 6.89 -0.13 1.19
N TYR A 69 6.26 -0.55 0.10
CA TYR A 69 6.82 -0.46 -1.24
C TYR A 69 5.96 0.42 -2.12
N LEU A 70 6.59 1.13 -3.03
CA LEU A 70 5.91 1.78 -4.14
C LEU A 70 6.06 0.86 -5.36
N ILE A 71 4.93 0.41 -5.89
CA ILE A 71 4.89 -0.48 -7.05
C ILE A 71 4.30 0.28 -8.23
N ALA A 72 5.08 0.40 -9.29
CA ALA A 72 4.61 1.03 -10.52
C ALA A 72 4.07 -0.05 -11.47
N ILE A 73 2.86 0.20 -11.96
CA ILE A 73 2.21 -0.63 -12.98
C ILE A 73 1.88 0.24 -14.19
N GLU A 74 1.70 -0.37 -15.35
CA GLU A 74 1.49 0.37 -16.60
C GLU A 74 0.11 1.02 -16.66
N ASN A 75 -0.92 0.29 -16.26
CA ASN A 75 -2.30 0.76 -16.32
C ASN A 75 -3.02 0.49 -15.02
N GLU A 76 -3.97 1.36 -14.68
CA GLU A 76 -4.91 1.08 -13.61
C GLU A 76 -5.73 -0.16 -13.97
N PHE A 77 -6.15 -0.89 -12.98
CA PHE A 77 -6.93 -2.11 -13.17
C PHE A 77 -8.14 -2.11 -12.23
N LEU A 78 -9.09 -2.99 -12.49
CA LEU A 78 -10.25 -3.18 -11.63
C LEU A 78 -9.91 -4.23 -10.56
N PRO A 79 -9.73 -3.83 -9.30
CA PRO A 79 -9.42 -4.80 -8.25
C PRO A 79 -10.56 -5.79 -8.02
N LYS A 80 -10.20 -7.04 -7.83
CA LYS A 80 -11.15 -8.07 -7.38
C LYS A 80 -11.00 -8.22 -5.88
N LEU A 81 -11.87 -7.55 -5.13
CA LEU A 81 -11.77 -7.49 -3.68
C LEU A 81 -12.21 -8.80 -3.01
N ASN A 82 -11.58 -9.11 -1.87
CA ASN A 82 -12.02 -10.18 -0.97
C ASN A 82 -12.83 -9.59 0.18
N GLY A 83 -13.21 -10.41 1.18
CA GLY A 83 -14.03 -9.96 2.30
C GLY A 83 -13.38 -8.98 3.24
N GLU A 84 -12.06 -8.75 3.13
CA GLU A 84 -11.33 -7.81 3.99
C GLU A 84 -11.51 -6.35 3.56
N HIS A 85 -11.97 -6.11 2.34
CA HIS A 85 -12.14 -4.78 1.78
C HIS A 85 -13.48 -4.64 1.07
N SER A 86 -14.14 -3.51 1.29
CA SER A 86 -15.46 -3.22 0.73
C SER A 86 -15.44 -2.26 -0.45
N GLY A 87 -14.30 -1.60 -0.70
CA GLY A 87 -14.20 -0.62 -1.78
C GLY A 87 -12.77 -0.34 -2.15
N TYR A 88 -12.60 0.35 -3.27
CA TYR A 88 -11.30 0.81 -3.73
C TYR A 88 -11.43 2.20 -4.36
N CYS A 89 -10.33 2.93 -4.40
CA CYS A 89 -10.23 4.16 -5.17
C CYS A 89 -8.81 4.37 -5.68
N TRP A 90 -8.71 5.07 -6.80
CA TRP A 90 -7.45 5.53 -7.35
C TRP A 90 -7.37 7.04 -7.15
N CYS A 91 -6.38 7.51 -6.40
CA CYS A 91 -6.26 8.91 -6.02
C CYS A 91 -4.95 9.51 -6.51
N ALA A 92 -5.00 10.75 -6.97
CA ALA A 92 -3.81 11.50 -7.33
C ALA A 92 -2.97 11.82 -6.10
N PHE A 93 -1.70 12.13 -6.32
CA PHE A 93 -0.78 12.51 -5.25
C PHE A 93 -1.36 13.67 -4.42
N GLU A 94 -1.35 13.50 -3.11
CA GLU A 94 -1.90 14.44 -2.12
C GLU A 94 -3.43 14.61 -2.14
N CYS A 95 -4.12 13.99 -3.10
CA CYS A 95 -5.58 13.93 -3.11
C CYS A 95 -6.06 12.62 -2.47
N TRP A 96 -5.53 12.33 -1.29
CA TRP A 96 -5.81 11.09 -0.58
C TRP A 96 -7.26 10.99 -0.12
N PRO A 97 -7.81 9.77 0.03
CA PRO A 97 -9.16 9.63 0.59
C PRO A 97 -9.21 10.22 2.00
N LYS A 98 -10.35 10.71 2.39
CA LYS A 98 -10.61 11.10 3.78
C LYS A 98 -10.67 9.82 4.62
N ASN A 99 -10.49 9.91 5.92
CA ASN A 99 -10.55 8.76 6.82
C ASN A 99 -9.47 7.70 6.51
N LEU A 100 -8.22 8.15 6.37
CA LEU A 100 -7.09 7.24 6.23
C LEU A 100 -6.85 6.44 7.51
N HIS A 101 -6.45 5.18 7.35
CA HIS A 101 -5.94 4.38 8.46
C HIS A 101 -4.79 5.13 9.15
N ALA A 102 -4.77 5.12 10.49
CA ALA A 102 -3.85 5.96 11.28
C ALA A 102 -2.37 5.76 10.90
N GLY A 103 -1.94 4.52 10.74
CA GLY A 103 -0.55 4.22 10.36
C GLY A 103 -0.20 4.79 8.98
N LEU A 104 -1.11 4.65 8.03
CA LEU A 104 -0.93 5.19 6.68
C LEU A 104 -0.92 6.71 6.70
N LYS A 105 -1.80 7.33 7.50
CA LYS A 105 -1.83 8.78 7.66
C LYS A 105 -0.49 9.31 8.15
N ASN A 106 0.11 8.64 9.13
CA ASN A 106 1.42 9.02 9.65
C ASN A 106 2.51 8.89 8.57
N THR A 107 2.50 7.81 7.81
CA THR A 107 3.44 7.61 6.71
C THR A 107 3.32 8.70 5.66
N LEU A 108 2.11 9.01 5.21
CA LEU A 108 1.89 10.02 4.17
C LEU A 108 2.14 11.45 4.64
N ASN A 109 2.07 11.71 5.95
CA ASN A 109 2.39 13.01 6.53
C ASN A 109 3.88 13.18 6.86
N ASN A 110 4.67 12.12 6.76
CA ASN A 110 6.10 12.18 6.99
C ASN A 110 6.80 12.91 5.84
N LYS A 111 7.54 13.98 6.16
CA LYS A 111 8.19 14.82 5.14
C LYS A 111 9.20 14.04 4.30
N SER A 112 9.97 13.15 4.90
CA SER A 112 10.95 12.33 4.17
C SER A 112 10.25 11.40 3.18
N ILE A 113 9.16 10.77 3.57
CA ILE A 113 8.38 9.88 2.70
C ILE A 113 7.74 10.67 1.57
N ARG A 114 7.16 11.84 1.86
CA ARG A 114 6.57 12.71 0.83
C ARG A 114 7.60 13.16 -0.18
N GLY A 115 8.78 13.58 0.27
CA GLY A 115 9.87 13.96 -0.62
C GLY A 115 10.33 12.82 -1.49
N LYS A 116 10.44 11.62 -0.93
CA LYS A 116 10.81 10.43 -1.67
C LYS A 116 9.77 10.06 -2.73
N LEU A 117 8.49 10.11 -2.37
CA LEU A 117 7.39 9.89 -3.31
C LEU A 117 7.41 10.89 -4.46
N GLN A 118 7.59 12.17 -4.16
CA GLN A 118 7.65 13.21 -5.17
C GLN A 118 8.81 12.98 -6.15
N THR A 119 9.99 12.67 -5.62
CA THR A 119 11.18 12.39 -6.43
C THR A 119 10.95 11.19 -7.35
N VAL A 120 10.39 10.11 -6.81
CA VAL A 120 10.13 8.90 -7.58
C VAL A 120 9.09 9.16 -8.68
N LEU A 121 8.02 9.91 -8.36
CA LEU A 121 7.01 10.25 -9.35
C LEU A 121 7.58 11.05 -10.51
N ASP A 122 8.53 11.96 -10.22
CA ASP A 122 9.19 12.75 -11.26
C ASP A 122 10.07 11.88 -12.17
N LEU A 123 10.58 10.76 -11.65
CA LEU A 123 11.47 9.86 -12.39
C LEU A 123 10.76 8.74 -13.15
N ILE A 124 9.54 8.40 -12.79
CA ILE A 124 8.79 7.26 -13.39
C ILE A 124 7.96 7.70 -14.61
N VAL A 125 8.18 8.79 -15.15
CA VAL A 125 7.38 9.30 -16.29
C VAL A 125 7.56 8.43 -17.54
#